data_f2c2b162d17ba9c62e11494680f9238c
#
_entry.id   f2c2b162d17ba9c62e11494680f9238c
#
_cell.length_a   1.000
_cell.length_b   1.000
_cell.length_c   1.000
_cell.angle_alpha   90.00
_cell.angle_beta   90.00
_cell.angle_gamma   90.00
#
_symmetry.space_group_name_H-M   'P 1'
#
loop_
_entity.id
_entity.type
_entity.pdbx_description
1 polymer ?
#
loop_
_entity_poly.entity_id
_entity_poly.type
_entity_poly.pdbx_seq_one_letter_code
_entity_poly.pdbx_strand_id
1 'polypeptide(L)'
;MTARAGAASAEGTAGIRVVGVSVDLGGRRVLTDVSLDVRPGEFAGLLGPNGAGKTTLLRTILGLLAPGAGTVRIDGARPADVRASVGYVPQRHAFAWDFPITVEEAVLTGRTARIGWMRRPRAADYRAAGEALARVGMTELRRRPVGELSGGQRQRVLVARALALDPTTLLLDEPFTGLDMPTQELLTELFAQLAAEGRAVLMTTHDIAAAVHECSRLCLLNGRVIADGAAARLPVDAWMRAFDVRAGNPLLRVVAAAPEVPHALTR
;
A
#
# COMPACT_ATOMS: atom_id res chain seq x y z
N MET A 1 -25.39 34.83 16.68
CA MET A 1 -25.61 33.54 17.32
C MET A 1 -26.14 32.59 16.26
N THR A 2 -25.30 31.79 15.64
CA THR A 2 -25.72 30.69 14.75
C THR A 2 -24.72 29.58 14.93
N ALA A 3 -25.21 28.50 15.47
CA ALA A 3 -24.48 27.30 15.89
C ALA A 3 -23.81 26.59 14.69
N ARG A 4 -22.50 26.41 14.76
CA ARG A 4 -21.81 25.36 14.01
C ARG A 4 -22.07 24.03 14.74
N ALA A 5 -23.08 23.32 14.30
CA ALA A 5 -23.31 21.95 14.70
C ALA A 5 -22.20 21.09 14.10
N GLY A 6 -21.37 20.47 14.97
CA GLY A 6 -20.31 19.56 14.62
C GLY A 6 -20.88 18.27 14.03
N ALA A 7 -20.38 17.89 12.87
CA ALA A 7 -20.45 16.52 12.42
C ALA A 7 -19.33 15.73 13.13
N ALA A 8 -19.60 15.26 14.32
CA ALA A 8 -18.87 14.15 14.93
C ALA A 8 -19.32 12.87 14.19
N SER A 9 -18.70 12.59 13.05
CA SER A 9 -18.87 11.33 12.32
C SER A 9 -18.18 10.22 13.08
N ALA A 10 -18.91 9.15 13.32
CA ALA A 10 -18.51 7.89 13.95
C ALA A 10 -17.01 7.59 13.85
N GLU A 11 -16.37 7.44 15.00
CA GLU A 11 -15.04 6.84 15.14
C GLU A 11 -15.14 5.33 14.81
N GLY A 12 -15.27 5.03 13.51
CA GLY A 12 -15.00 3.70 12.99
C GLY A 12 -13.49 3.48 13.01
N THR A 13 -13.06 2.35 13.48
CA THR A 13 -11.67 1.86 13.48
C THR A 13 -11.06 2.01 12.08
N ALA A 14 -10.41 3.13 11.83
CA ALA A 14 -9.86 3.46 10.53
C ALA A 14 -8.48 2.84 10.39
N GLY A 15 -8.24 1.99 9.39
CA GLY A 15 -6.91 1.47 9.09
C GLY A 15 -5.90 2.60 8.89
N ILE A 16 -6.06 3.44 7.85
CA ILE A 16 -5.21 4.60 7.59
C ILE A 16 -6.08 5.85 7.56
N ARG A 17 -5.67 6.89 8.28
CA ARG A 17 -6.31 8.20 8.22
C ARG A 17 -5.27 9.30 8.05
N VAL A 18 -5.38 10.04 6.96
CA VAL A 18 -4.56 11.20 6.61
C VAL A 18 -5.47 12.42 6.56
N VAL A 19 -5.13 13.47 7.27
CA VAL A 19 -5.97 14.70 7.36
C VAL A 19 -5.11 15.93 7.15
N GLY A 20 -5.38 16.67 6.07
CA GLY A 20 -4.77 17.97 5.77
C GLY A 20 -3.24 17.95 5.63
N VAL A 21 -2.66 16.81 5.22
CA VAL A 21 -1.20 16.62 5.20
C VAL A 21 -0.57 17.45 4.09
N SER A 22 0.44 18.25 4.49
CA SER A 22 1.30 18.99 3.59
C SER A 22 2.76 18.65 3.87
N VAL A 23 3.55 18.44 2.81
CA VAL A 23 4.96 18.03 2.92
C VAL A 23 5.82 18.85 1.97
N ASP A 24 6.92 19.38 2.53
CA ASP A 24 7.97 20.06 1.78
C ASP A 24 9.23 19.17 1.75
N LEU A 25 9.84 19.02 0.58
CA LEU A 25 11.12 18.32 0.39
C LEU A 25 12.10 19.24 -0.36
N GLY A 26 13.27 19.47 0.22
CA GLY A 26 14.28 20.31 -0.40
C GLY A 26 13.80 21.73 -0.71
N GLY A 27 12.94 22.32 0.15
CA GLY A 27 12.35 23.64 -0.05
C GLY A 27 11.20 23.70 -1.07
N ARG A 28 10.79 22.57 -1.65
CA ARG A 28 9.69 22.48 -2.61
C ARG A 28 8.48 21.78 -2.00
N ARG A 29 7.29 22.37 -2.17
CA ARG A 29 6.03 21.75 -1.78
C ARG A 29 5.74 20.56 -2.68
N VAL A 30 5.65 19.37 -2.09
CA VAL A 30 5.35 18.09 -2.79
C VAL A 30 3.92 17.67 -2.56
N LEU A 31 3.41 17.82 -1.34
CA LEU A 31 2.02 17.52 -0.98
C LEU A 31 1.37 18.75 -0.37
N THR A 32 0.14 19.03 -0.75
CA THR A 32 -0.65 20.18 -0.29
C THR A 32 -2.02 19.71 0.16
N ASP A 33 -2.33 19.83 1.44
CA ASP A 33 -3.65 19.58 2.03
C ASP A 33 -4.26 18.23 1.62
N VAL A 34 -3.45 17.16 1.72
CA VAL A 34 -3.84 15.80 1.36
C VAL A 34 -4.65 15.18 2.48
N SER A 35 -5.88 14.75 2.15
CA SER A 35 -6.73 13.97 3.04
C SER A 35 -7.13 12.67 2.35
N LEU A 36 -6.97 11.53 3.05
CA LEU A 36 -7.22 10.18 2.55
C LEU A 36 -7.53 9.27 3.73
N ASP A 37 -8.57 8.46 3.61
CA ASP A 37 -8.88 7.37 4.54
C ASP A 37 -8.85 6.03 3.78
N VAL A 38 -8.24 4.99 4.38
CA VAL A 38 -8.33 3.61 3.90
C VAL A 38 -8.80 2.76 5.06
N ARG A 39 -9.97 2.15 4.92
CA ARG A 39 -10.63 1.39 5.98
C ARG A 39 -10.16 -0.06 6.00
N PRO A 40 -10.25 -0.76 7.15
CA PRO A 40 -10.15 -2.21 7.18
C PRO A 40 -11.13 -2.83 6.18
N GLY A 41 -10.64 -3.79 5.39
CA GLY A 41 -11.42 -4.41 4.32
C GLY A 41 -11.36 -3.69 2.97
N GLU A 42 -10.70 -2.55 2.86
CA GLU A 42 -10.51 -1.86 1.58
C GLU A 42 -9.16 -2.22 0.93
N PHE A 43 -9.21 -2.48 -0.37
CA PHE A 43 -8.04 -2.48 -1.25
C PHE A 43 -8.06 -1.19 -2.06
N ALA A 44 -7.28 -0.20 -1.63
CA ALA A 44 -7.25 1.14 -2.21
C ALA A 44 -6.03 1.34 -3.12
N GLY A 45 -6.25 1.91 -4.31
CA GLY A 45 -5.21 2.32 -5.26
C GLY A 45 -4.91 3.82 -5.17
N LEU A 46 -3.64 4.18 -4.97
CA LEU A 46 -3.15 5.56 -5.03
C LEU A 46 -2.50 5.80 -6.38
N LEU A 47 -3.19 6.51 -7.25
CA LEU A 47 -2.84 6.73 -8.64
C LEU A 47 -2.39 8.18 -8.88
N GLY A 48 -1.52 8.38 -9.85
CA GLY A 48 -1.05 9.70 -10.27
C GLY A 48 0.22 9.61 -11.12
N PRO A 49 0.59 10.68 -11.81
CA PRO A 49 1.79 10.70 -12.63
C PRO A 49 3.07 10.55 -11.80
N ASN A 50 4.20 10.39 -12.48
CA ASN A 50 5.50 10.44 -11.83
C ASN A 50 5.71 11.83 -11.21
N GLY A 51 6.20 11.88 -9.97
CA GLY A 51 6.33 13.13 -9.22
C GLY A 51 5.07 13.64 -8.54
N ALA A 52 3.93 12.95 -8.66
CA ALA A 52 2.67 13.33 -8.00
C ALA A 52 2.71 13.31 -6.46
N GLY A 53 3.77 12.74 -5.86
CA GLY A 53 3.93 12.66 -4.40
C GLY A 53 3.51 11.33 -3.80
N LYS A 54 3.21 10.29 -4.59
CA LYS A 54 2.76 8.96 -4.09
C LYS A 54 3.72 8.36 -3.05
N THR A 55 4.98 8.19 -3.40
CA THR A 55 6.01 7.65 -2.47
C THR A 55 6.24 8.59 -1.28
N THR A 56 6.12 9.90 -1.47
CA THR A 56 6.20 10.87 -0.36
C THR A 56 5.05 10.66 0.62
N LEU A 57 3.83 10.47 0.12
CA LEU A 57 2.67 10.19 0.97
C LEU A 57 2.84 8.85 1.71
N LEU A 58 3.27 7.77 1.03
CA LEU A 58 3.54 6.49 1.70
C LEU A 58 4.61 6.62 2.80
N ARG A 59 5.70 7.33 2.54
CA ARG A 59 6.75 7.58 3.55
C ARG A 59 6.24 8.41 4.73
N THR A 60 5.31 9.33 4.49
CA THR A 60 4.66 10.11 5.54
C THR A 60 3.71 9.24 6.37
N ILE A 61 2.95 8.35 5.72
CA ILE A 61 2.09 7.36 6.40
C ILE A 61 2.96 6.40 7.26
N LEU A 62 4.13 5.99 6.77
CA LEU A 62 5.09 5.17 7.53
C LEU A 62 5.77 5.92 8.69
N GLY A 63 5.57 7.24 8.80
CA GLY A 63 6.27 8.08 9.77
C GLY A 63 7.78 8.22 9.50
N LEU A 64 8.20 8.00 8.25
CA LEU A 64 9.58 8.23 7.78
C LEU A 64 9.82 9.69 7.38
N LEU A 65 8.75 10.41 7.06
CA LEU A 65 8.74 11.84 6.79
C LEU A 65 7.71 12.51 7.71
N ALA A 66 8.14 13.54 8.42
CA ALA A 66 7.23 14.35 9.22
C ALA A 66 6.47 15.31 8.30
N PRO A 67 5.13 15.40 8.39
CA PRO A 67 4.39 16.42 7.67
C PRO A 67 4.65 17.80 8.26
N GLY A 68 4.72 18.84 7.41
CA GLY A 68 4.78 20.22 7.83
C GLY A 68 3.44 20.75 8.38
N ALA A 69 2.34 20.13 7.94
CA ALA A 69 0.98 20.39 8.45
C ALA A 69 0.13 19.12 8.32
N GLY A 70 -0.99 19.07 9.06
CA GLY A 70 -1.90 17.94 9.06
C GLY A 70 -1.47 16.80 9.98
N THR A 71 -2.19 15.68 9.92
CA THR A 71 -1.95 14.51 10.78
C THR A 71 -2.11 13.21 10.03
N VAL A 72 -1.38 12.17 10.47
CA VAL A 72 -1.52 10.80 10.03
C VAL A 72 -1.82 9.91 11.23
N ARG A 73 -2.78 9.01 11.08
CA ARG A 73 -3.12 7.97 12.06
C ARG A 73 -3.21 6.62 11.35
N ILE A 74 -2.78 5.57 12.03
CA ILE A 74 -2.97 4.18 11.64
C ILE A 74 -3.59 3.47 12.83
N ASP A 75 -4.78 2.89 12.63
CA ASP A 75 -5.59 2.29 13.69
C ASP A 75 -5.76 3.23 14.91
N GLY A 76 -5.97 4.52 14.64
CA GLY A 76 -6.11 5.58 15.64
C GLY A 76 -4.82 6.06 16.29
N ALA A 77 -3.70 5.35 16.13
CA ALA A 77 -2.41 5.70 16.73
C ALA A 77 -1.50 6.49 15.76
N ARG A 78 -0.42 7.09 16.28
CA ARG A 78 0.59 7.72 15.43
C ARG A 78 1.43 6.65 14.71
N PRO A 79 1.90 6.89 13.47
CA PRO A 79 2.71 5.91 12.72
C PRO A 79 3.93 5.39 13.50
N ALA A 80 4.59 6.24 14.28
CA ALA A 80 5.75 5.86 15.07
C ALA A 80 5.43 4.80 16.15
N ASP A 81 4.20 4.82 16.67
CA ASP A 81 3.77 3.95 17.77
C ASP A 81 3.32 2.56 17.27
N VAL A 82 3.00 2.43 15.96
CA VAL A 82 2.39 1.22 15.37
C VAL A 82 3.22 0.59 14.24
N ARG A 83 4.49 0.94 14.11
CA ARG A 83 5.37 0.41 13.04
C ARG A 83 5.40 -1.13 12.98
N ALA A 84 5.25 -1.80 14.11
CA ALA A 84 5.24 -3.26 14.19
C ALA A 84 3.95 -3.91 13.67
N SER A 85 2.91 -3.13 13.37
CA SER A 85 1.64 -3.59 12.80
C SER A 85 1.41 -3.15 11.35
N VAL A 86 2.37 -2.44 10.75
CA VAL A 86 2.32 -1.98 9.36
C VAL A 86 3.27 -2.78 8.50
N GLY A 87 2.73 -3.53 7.55
CA GLY A 87 3.50 -4.17 6.50
C GLY A 87 3.84 -3.18 5.39
N TYR A 88 5.10 -3.09 5.02
CA TYR A 88 5.52 -2.25 3.90
C TYR A 88 6.29 -3.07 2.86
N VAL A 89 5.81 -3.04 1.64
CA VAL A 89 6.48 -3.61 0.47
C VAL A 89 7.06 -2.44 -0.34
N PRO A 90 8.37 -2.21 -0.26
CA PRO A 90 9.02 -1.14 -1.01
C PRO A 90 9.14 -1.48 -2.49
N GLN A 91 9.32 -0.46 -3.31
CA GLN A 91 9.77 -0.64 -4.67
C GLN A 91 11.11 -1.43 -4.70
N ARG A 92 11.27 -2.30 -5.67
CA ARG A 92 12.21 -3.44 -5.77
C ARG A 92 13.68 -3.18 -5.41
N HIS A 93 14.17 -1.94 -5.48
CA HIS A 93 15.59 -1.59 -5.35
C HIS A 93 16.09 -1.40 -3.92
N ALA A 94 15.24 -1.55 -2.90
CA ALA A 94 15.55 -1.21 -1.52
C ALA A 94 16.11 -2.40 -0.69
N PHE A 95 16.31 -3.60 -1.29
CA PHE A 95 16.81 -4.77 -0.57
C PHE A 95 18.16 -5.22 -1.12
N ALA A 96 19.12 -5.53 -0.23
CA ALA A 96 20.47 -6.01 -0.60
C ALA A 96 20.40 -7.53 -0.95
N TRP A 97 20.18 -7.83 -2.23
CA TRP A 97 20.04 -9.19 -2.71
C TRP A 97 21.37 -9.98 -2.73
N ASP A 98 22.49 -9.29 -2.64
CA ASP A 98 23.84 -9.90 -2.61
C ASP A 98 24.22 -10.43 -1.22
N PHE A 99 23.37 -10.18 -0.21
CA PHE A 99 23.63 -10.65 1.14
C PHE A 99 23.43 -12.15 1.24
N PRO A 100 24.38 -12.93 1.86
CA PRO A 100 24.36 -14.39 1.86
C PRO A 100 23.39 -14.95 2.90
N ILE A 101 22.09 -14.68 2.71
CA ILE A 101 21.01 -15.22 3.55
C ILE A 101 20.02 -16.01 2.71
N THR A 102 19.31 -16.91 3.36
CA THR A 102 18.23 -17.69 2.77
C THR A 102 16.94 -16.86 2.66
N VAL A 103 16.00 -17.32 1.86
CA VAL A 103 14.65 -16.75 1.73
C VAL A 103 13.95 -16.68 3.08
N GLU A 104 14.04 -17.74 3.91
CA GLU A 104 13.42 -17.77 5.25
C GLU A 104 14.04 -16.72 6.17
N GLU A 105 15.35 -16.58 6.17
CA GLU A 105 16.05 -15.55 6.95
C GLU A 105 15.68 -14.14 6.49
N ALA A 106 15.57 -13.90 5.17
CA ALA A 106 15.11 -12.63 4.63
C ALA A 106 13.69 -12.27 5.11
N VAL A 107 12.76 -13.26 5.12
CA VAL A 107 11.39 -13.06 5.62
C VAL A 107 11.39 -12.80 7.14
N LEU A 108 12.21 -13.51 7.91
CA LEU A 108 12.37 -13.29 9.35
C LEU A 108 12.82 -11.86 9.69
N THR A 109 13.61 -11.19 8.82
CA THR A 109 13.97 -9.78 9.04
C THR A 109 12.75 -8.87 9.16
N GLY A 110 11.63 -9.21 8.53
CA GLY A 110 10.37 -8.49 8.67
C GLY A 110 9.85 -8.47 10.10
N ARG A 111 10.20 -9.45 10.92
CA ARG A 111 9.75 -9.58 12.32
C ARG A 111 10.67 -8.92 13.35
N THR A 112 11.74 -8.25 12.92
CA THR A 112 12.77 -7.69 13.82
C THR A 112 12.15 -6.81 14.91
N ALA A 113 11.12 -6.02 14.60
CA ALA A 113 10.42 -5.19 15.57
C ALA A 113 9.69 -6.00 16.65
N ARG A 114 9.19 -7.21 16.32
CA ARG A 114 8.52 -8.13 17.27
C ARG A 114 9.52 -8.98 18.05
N ILE A 115 10.58 -9.45 17.38
CA ILE A 115 11.63 -10.27 18.00
C ILE A 115 12.40 -9.43 19.05
N GLY A 116 12.68 -8.18 18.70
CA GLY A 116 13.45 -7.25 19.52
C GLY A 116 14.95 -7.29 19.22
N TRP A 117 15.64 -6.21 19.57
CA TRP A 117 17.08 -6.02 19.36
C TRP A 117 17.87 -7.10 20.11
N MET A 118 18.82 -7.73 19.44
CA MET A 118 19.71 -8.78 19.99
C MET A 118 19.00 -10.05 20.51
N ARG A 119 17.73 -10.27 20.21
CA ARG A 119 17.04 -11.51 20.55
C ARG A 119 17.05 -12.47 19.37
N ARG A 120 17.10 -13.78 19.68
CA ARG A 120 16.98 -14.83 18.64
C ARG A 120 15.50 -15.06 18.29
N PRO A 121 15.19 -15.35 17.01
CA PRO A 121 13.85 -15.79 16.62
C PRO A 121 13.41 -17.02 17.38
N ARG A 122 12.16 -17.10 17.75
CA ARG A 122 11.53 -18.25 18.42
C ARG A 122 10.74 -19.10 17.42
N ALA A 123 10.28 -20.26 17.81
CA ALA A 123 9.47 -21.15 16.98
C ALA A 123 8.22 -20.43 16.38
N ALA A 124 7.62 -19.50 17.12
CA ALA A 124 6.51 -18.68 16.62
C ALA A 124 6.91 -17.76 15.47
N ASP A 125 8.15 -17.25 15.47
CA ASP A 125 8.64 -16.39 14.40
C ASP A 125 8.90 -17.17 13.12
N TYR A 126 9.46 -18.37 13.23
CA TYR A 126 9.64 -19.29 12.11
C TYR A 126 8.31 -19.78 11.53
N ARG A 127 7.29 -20.04 12.38
CA ARG A 127 5.95 -20.37 11.89
C ARG A 127 5.35 -19.23 11.09
N ALA A 128 5.38 -18.01 11.62
CA ALA A 128 4.86 -16.85 10.90
C ALA A 128 5.59 -16.58 9.57
N ALA A 129 6.92 -16.78 9.53
CA ALA A 129 7.68 -16.71 8.28
C ALA A 129 7.27 -17.80 7.29
N GLY A 130 7.08 -19.05 7.76
CA GLY A 130 6.62 -20.18 6.95
C GLY A 130 5.20 -19.94 6.38
N GLU A 131 4.28 -19.46 7.18
CA GLU A 131 2.91 -19.09 6.75
C GLU A 131 2.94 -17.97 5.71
N ALA A 132 3.77 -16.95 5.90
CA ALA A 132 3.94 -15.88 4.94
C ALA A 132 4.53 -16.37 3.61
N LEU A 133 5.51 -17.29 3.67
CA LEU A 133 6.08 -17.92 2.48
C LEU A 133 5.06 -18.80 1.74
N ALA A 134 4.22 -19.51 2.47
CA ALA A 134 3.15 -20.32 1.88
C ALA A 134 2.14 -19.44 1.11
N ARG A 135 1.73 -18.30 1.68
CA ARG A 135 0.82 -17.35 1.03
C ARG A 135 1.34 -16.83 -0.33
N VAL A 136 2.64 -16.70 -0.49
CA VAL A 136 3.25 -16.23 -1.75
C VAL A 136 3.80 -17.36 -2.63
N GLY A 137 3.51 -18.63 -2.30
CA GLY A 137 3.97 -19.79 -3.07
C GLY A 137 5.49 -19.98 -3.09
N MET A 138 6.18 -19.69 -1.97
CA MET A 138 7.64 -19.74 -1.86
C MET A 138 8.17 -20.78 -0.85
N THR A 139 7.33 -21.67 -0.37
CA THR A 139 7.68 -22.67 0.67
C THR A 139 8.86 -23.54 0.27
N GLU A 140 8.87 -24.05 -0.97
CA GLU A 140 9.92 -24.93 -1.47
C GLU A 140 11.28 -24.24 -1.62
N LEU A 141 11.26 -22.90 -1.76
CA LEU A 141 12.45 -22.08 -1.92
C LEU A 141 12.98 -21.50 -0.61
N ARG A 142 12.38 -21.84 0.54
CA ARG A 142 12.71 -21.23 1.84
C ARG A 142 14.19 -21.26 2.21
N ARG A 143 14.91 -22.32 1.81
CA ARG A 143 16.35 -22.51 2.10
C ARG A 143 17.27 -22.00 1.01
N ARG A 144 16.70 -21.49 -0.10
CA ARG A 144 17.48 -20.98 -1.23
C ARG A 144 18.11 -19.64 -0.88
N PRO A 145 19.36 -19.36 -1.28
CA PRO A 145 19.97 -18.03 -1.16
C PRO A 145 19.15 -16.98 -1.94
N VAL A 146 18.93 -15.79 -1.34
CA VAL A 146 18.13 -14.73 -1.99
C VAL A 146 18.79 -14.20 -3.26
N GLY A 147 20.11 -14.31 -3.39
CA GLY A 147 20.86 -13.90 -4.59
C GLY A 147 20.50 -14.68 -5.85
N GLU A 148 20.05 -15.96 -5.70
CA GLU A 148 19.70 -16.86 -6.80
C GLU A 148 18.26 -16.71 -7.30
N LEU A 149 17.48 -15.81 -6.72
CA LEU A 149 16.07 -15.63 -7.04
C LEU A 149 15.85 -14.80 -8.30
N SER A 150 14.85 -15.21 -9.10
CA SER A 150 14.34 -14.40 -10.19
C SER A 150 13.68 -13.12 -9.67
N GLY A 151 13.44 -12.16 -10.55
CA GLY A 151 12.80 -10.91 -10.17
C GLY A 151 11.43 -11.07 -9.54
N GLY A 152 10.56 -11.94 -10.08
CA GLY A 152 9.25 -12.22 -9.52
C GLY A 152 9.35 -12.94 -8.16
N GLN A 153 10.32 -13.87 -8.01
CA GLN A 153 10.57 -14.53 -6.73
C GLN A 153 11.05 -13.54 -5.67
N ARG A 154 11.92 -12.59 -6.02
CA ARG A 154 12.37 -11.50 -5.12
C ARG A 154 11.19 -10.67 -4.63
N GLN A 155 10.28 -10.29 -5.54
CA GLN A 155 9.08 -9.54 -5.16
C GLN A 155 8.21 -10.33 -4.19
N ARG A 156 7.97 -11.62 -4.45
CA ARG A 156 7.23 -12.50 -3.53
C ARG A 156 7.88 -12.60 -2.15
N VAL A 157 9.21 -12.62 -2.06
CA VAL A 157 9.94 -12.57 -0.78
C VAL A 157 9.70 -11.25 -0.04
N LEU A 158 9.70 -10.10 -0.74
CA LEU A 158 9.39 -8.80 -0.11
C LEU A 158 7.96 -8.76 0.44
N VAL A 159 7.00 -9.32 -0.31
CA VAL A 159 5.61 -9.45 0.17
C VAL A 159 5.54 -10.38 1.38
N ALA A 160 6.15 -11.58 1.33
CA ALA A 160 6.20 -12.49 2.47
C ALA A 160 6.83 -11.84 3.71
N ARG A 161 7.92 -11.07 3.53
CA ARG A 161 8.57 -10.33 4.60
C ARG A 161 7.63 -9.33 5.29
N ALA A 162 6.81 -8.62 4.51
CA ALA A 162 5.80 -7.71 5.05
C ALA A 162 4.69 -8.49 5.78
N LEU A 163 4.22 -9.60 5.21
CA LEU A 163 3.16 -10.45 5.79
C LEU A 163 3.59 -11.18 7.06
N ALA A 164 4.89 -11.50 7.21
CA ALA A 164 5.40 -12.16 8.41
C ALA A 164 5.19 -11.34 9.70
N LEU A 165 4.96 -10.04 9.59
CA LEU A 165 4.53 -9.17 10.70
C LEU A 165 3.10 -9.45 11.16
N ASP A 166 2.29 -10.14 10.35
CA ASP A 166 0.84 -10.20 10.50
C ASP A 166 0.22 -8.79 10.65
N PRO A 167 0.37 -7.93 9.63
CA PRO A 167 -0.01 -6.54 9.72
C PRO A 167 -1.52 -6.33 9.59
N THR A 168 -2.08 -5.35 10.28
CA THR A 168 -3.45 -4.85 10.07
C THR A 168 -3.55 -3.93 8.87
N THR A 169 -2.45 -3.26 8.55
CA THR A 169 -2.32 -2.31 7.44
C THR A 169 -1.16 -2.71 6.54
N LEU A 170 -1.39 -2.75 5.22
CA LEU A 170 -0.39 -3.06 4.22
C LEU A 170 -0.21 -1.89 3.25
N LEU A 171 1.02 -1.42 3.12
CA LEU A 171 1.43 -0.38 2.18
C LEU A 171 2.30 -0.98 1.09
N LEU A 172 1.90 -0.82 -0.17
CA LEU A 172 2.53 -1.40 -1.34
C LEU A 172 3.02 -0.28 -2.28
N ASP A 173 4.33 -0.17 -2.47
CA ASP A 173 4.91 0.85 -3.36
C ASP A 173 5.28 0.21 -4.71
N GLU A 174 4.39 0.36 -5.70
CA GLU A 174 4.52 -0.20 -7.05
C GLU A 174 4.86 -1.71 -7.07
N PRO A 175 4.05 -2.57 -6.41
CA PRO A 175 4.41 -3.96 -6.16
C PRO A 175 4.51 -4.83 -7.42
N PHE A 176 3.95 -4.40 -8.55
CA PHE A 176 3.87 -5.18 -9.79
C PHE A 176 4.93 -4.83 -10.84
N THR A 177 5.75 -3.81 -10.60
CA THR A 177 6.72 -3.32 -11.58
C THR A 177 7.71 -4.40 -12.01
N GLY A 178 7.72 -4.71 -13.31
CA GLY A 178 8.64 -5.68 -13.93
C GLY A 178 8.39 -7.13 -13.53
N LEU A 179 7.14 -7.49 -13.18
CA LEU A 179 6.70 -8.86 -12.96
C LEU A 179 6.08 -9.45 -14.22
N ASP A 180 6.15 -10.77 -14.34
CA ASP A 180 5.38 -11.54 -15.30
C ASP A 180 3.91 -11.65 -14.88
N MET A 181 3.04 -11.91 -15.84
CA MET A 181 1.59 -11.98 -15.61
C MET A 181 1.18 -12.97 -14.52
N PRO A 182 1.70 -14.23 -14.48
CA PRO A 182 1.32 -15.17 -13.44
C PRO A 182 1.68 -14.70 -12.01
N THR A 183 2.81 -13.99 -11.87
CA THR A 183 3.20 -13.41 -10.57
C THR A 183 2.32 -12.23 -10.20
N GLN A 184 1.92 -11.40 -11.17
CA GLN A 184 0.98 -10.29 -10.94
C GLN A 184 -0.37 -10.82 -10.48
N GLU A 185 -0.95 -11.80 -11.18
CA GLU A 185 -2.23 -12.43 -10.82
C GLU A 185 -2.20 -12.99 -9.39
N LEU A 186 -1.18 -13.80 -9.06
CA LEU A 186 -1.02 -14.36 -7.71
C LEU A 186 -0.99 -13.27 -6.62
N LEU A 187 -0.22 -12.20 -6.84
CA LEU A 187 -0.11 -11.12 -5.85
C LEU A 187 -1.39 -10.28 -5.77
N THR A 188 -2.08 -10.07 -6.88
CA THR A 188 -3.36 -9.36 -6.92
C THR A 188 -4.42 -10.10 -6.12
N GLU A 189 -4.59 -11.40 -6.37
CA GLU A 189 -5.50 -12.26 -5.61
C GLU A 189 -5.17 -12.26 -4.12
N LEU A 190 -3.88 -12.33 -3.78
CA LEU A 190 -3.41 -12.26 -2.39
C LEU A 190 -3.80 -10.94 -1.73
N PHE A 191 -3.59 -9.79 -2.39
CA PHE A 191 -3.92 -8.49 -1.82
C PHE A 191 -5.43 -8.29 -1.66
N ALA A 192 -6.22 -8.75 -2.62
CA ALA A 192 -7.69 -8.76 -2.53
C ALA A 192 -8.17 -9.65 -1.36
N GLN A 193 -7.58 -10.85 -1.20
CA GLN A 193 -7.87 -11.74 -0.07
C GLN A 193 -7.52 -11.10 1.27
N LEU A 194 -6.35 -10.43 1.38
CA LEU A 194 -5.94 -9.75 2.60
C LEU A 194 -6.92 -8.63 2.99
N ALA A 195 -7.41 -7.89 2.01
CA ALA A 195 -8.46 -6.91 2.24
C ALA A 195 -9.76 -7.60 2.72
N ALA A 196 -10.19 -8.68 2.07
CA ALA A 196 -11.37 -9.45 2.49
C ALA A 196 -11.22 -10.05 3.90
N GLU A 197 -9.99 -10.34 4.35
CA GLU A 197 -9.67 -10.72 5.73
C GLU A 197 -9.76 -9.54 6.74
N GLY A 198 -10.13 -8.34 6.28
CA GLY A 198 -10.30 -7.15 7.12
C GLY A 198 -9.05 -6.28 7.25
N ARG A 199 -8.01 -6.47 6.43
CA ARG A 199 -6.83 -5.60 6.44
C ARG A 199 -7.07 -4.35 5.60
N ALA A 200 -6.46 -3.23 5.96
CA ALA A 200 -6.40 -2.04 5.12
C ALA A 200 -5.21 -2.17 4.16
N VAL A 201 -5.46 -2.17 2.86
CA VAL A 201 -4.42 -2.29 1.83
C VAL A 201 -4.39 -1.02 0.99
N LEU A 202 -3.25 -0.32 0.96
CA LEU A 202 -3.00 0.84 0.11
C LEU A 202 -1.85 0.55 -0.85
N MET A 203 -2.13 0.59 -2.13
CA MET A 203 -1.17 0.32 -3.20
C MET A 203 -0.93 1.55 -4.07
N THR A 204 0.33 1.93 -4.29
CA THR A 204 0.67 2.83 -5.39
C THR A 204 0.89 2.03 -6.66
N THR A 205 0.42 2.52 -7.79
CA THR A 205 0.70 1.95 -9.09
C THR A 205 0.62 3.01 -10.17
N HIS A 206 1.28 2.76 -11.29
CA HIS A 206 1.13 3.49 -12.55
C HIS A 206 0.32 2.69 -13.58
N ASP A 207 0.02 1.42 -13.29
CA ASP A 207 -0.89 0.60 -14.10
C ASP A 207 -2.34 0.91 -13.72
N ILE A 208 -2.94 1.81 -14.52
CA ILE A 208 -4.30 2.27 -14.27
C ILE A 208 -5.32 1.18 -14.62
N ALA A 209 -5.05 0.38 -15.65
CA ALA A 209 -5.96 -0.69 -16.05
C ALA A 209 -6.09 -1.73 -14.94
N ALA A 210 -4.97 -2.22 -14.41
CA ALA A 210 -5.00 -3.13 -13.26
C ALA A 210 -5.68 -2.49 -12.05
N ALA A 211 -5.34 -1.26 -11.68
CA ALA A 211 -5.94 -0.61 -10.51
C ALA A 211 -7.45 -0.43 -10.60
N VAL A 212 -7.98 -0.10 -11.79
CA VAL A 212 -9.42 0.07 -12.03
C VAL A 212 -10.19 -1.24 -11.82
N HIS A 213 -9.59 -2.38 -12.15
CA HIS A 213 -10.21 -3.70 -12.03
C HIS A 213 -10.05 -4.31 -10.63
N GLU A 214 -8.94 -4.02 -9.95
CA GLU A 214 -8.54 -4.72 -8.74
C GLU A 214 -8.88 -3.97 -7.44
N CYS A 215 -8.79 -2.63 -7.49
CA CYS A 215 -9.00 -1.82 -6.30
C CYS A 215 -10.47 -1.49 -6.10
N SER A 216 -10.96 -1.69 -4.88
CA SER A 216 -12.32 -1.29 -4.49
C SER A 216 -12.50 0.24 -4.44
N ARG A 217 -11.40 0.98 -4.29
CA ARG A 217 -11.36 2.43 -4.20
C ARG A 217 -10.08 2.97 -4.84
N LEU A 218 -10.19 4.11 -5.52
CA LEU A 218 -9.06 4.80 -6.14
C LEU A 218 -8.96 6.23 -5.62
N CYS A 219 -7.76 6.63 -5.25
CA CYS A 219 -7.40 8.00 -4.94
C CYS A 219 -6.48 8.56 -6.03
N LEU A 220 -6.93 9.60 -6.73
CA LEU A 220 -6.16 10.29 -7.74
C LEU A 220 -5.37 11.43 -7.11
N LEU A 221 -4.03 11.32 -7.15
CA LEU A 221 -3.10 12.26 -6.53
C LEU A 221 -2.28 13.00 -7.60
N ASN A 222 -2.19 14.32 -7.44
CA ASN A 222 -1.22 15.16 -8.16
C ASN A 222 -0.85 16.36 -7.28
N GLY A 223 0.09 16.14 -6.34
CA GLY A 223 0.42 17.11 -5.28
C GLY A 223 -0.70 17.33 -4.25
N ARG A 224 -1.95 17.08 -4.63
CA ARG A 224 -3.18 17.08 -3.81
C ARG A 224 -4.08 15.94 -4.25
N VAL A 225 -5.05 15.57 -3.45
CA VAL A 225 -6.11 14.66 -3.87
C VAL A 225 -7.01 15.39 -4.87
N ILE A 226 -7.10 14.84 -6.07
CA ILE A 226 -7.96 15.37 -7.15
C ILE A 226 -9.34 14.75 -7.08
N ALA A 227 -9.42 13.45 -6.80
CA ALA A 227 -10.65 12.70 -6.61
C ALA A 227 -10.37 11.42 -5.81
N ASP A 228 -11.39 10.92 -5.12
CA ASP A 228 -11.31 9.72 -4.29
C ASP A 228 -12.66 9.01 -4.29
N GLY A 229 -12.68 7.71 -4.61
CA GLY A 229 -13.90 6.91 -4.68
C GLY A 229 -13.74 5.62 -5.49
N ALA A 230 -14.87 4.90 -5.69
CA ALA A 230 -14.88 3.75 -6.60
C ALA A 230 -14.56 4.20 -8.04
N ALA A 231 -13.80 3.38 -8.78
CA ALA A 231 -13.33 3.72 -10.13
C ALA A 231 -14.47 4.17 -11.08
N ALA A 232 -15.56 3.43 -11.11
CA ALA A 232 -16.73 3.72 -11.94
C ALA A 232 -17.47 5.03 -11.58
N ARG A 233 -17.21 5.60 -10.39
CA ARG A 233 -17.84 6.85 -9.91
C ARG A 233 -16.94 8.07 -10.04
N LEU A 234 -15.67 7.88 -10.40
CA LEU A 234 -14.74 8.99 -10.56
C LEU A 234 -15.04 9.71 -11.89
N PRO A 235 -15.29 11.03 -11.86
CA PRO A 235 -15.62 11.78 -13.07
C PRO A 235 -14.41 11.83 -14.02
N VAL A 236 -14.67 11.74 -15.33
CA VAL A 236 -13.65 11.73 -16.40
C VAL A 236 -12.72 12.95 -16.32
N ASP A 237 -13.25 14.12 -15.99
CA ASP A 237 -12.47 15.34 -15.83
C ASP A 237 -11.49 15.28 -14.64
N ALA A 238 -11.78 14.50 -13.60
CA ALA A 238 -10.83 14.26 -12.50
C ALA A 238 -9.60 13.48 -13.00
N TRP A 239 -9.80 12.46 -13.86
CA TRP A 239 -8.71 11.74 -14.50
C TRP A 239 -7.88 12.64 -15.40
N MET A 240 -8.54 13.51 -16.20
CA MET A 240 -7.85 14.46 -17.04
C MET A 240 -6.98 15.41 -16.23
N ARG A 241 -7.50 15.96 -15.13
CA ARG A 241 -6.74 16.84 -14.21
C ARG A 241 -5.61 16.12 -13.48
N ALA A 242 -5.86 14.89 -13.02
CA ALA A 242 -4.86 14.14 -12.26
C ALA A 242 -3.63 13.79 -13.11
N PHE A 243 -3.85 13.40 -14.37
CA PHE A 243 -2.79 12.92 -15.29
C PHE A 243 -2.36 13.95 -16.33
N ASP A 244 -2.94 15.14 -16.30
CA ASP A 244 -2.69 16.21 -17.28
C ASP A 244 -2.87 15.74 -18.74
N VAL A 245 -3.98 15.04 -19.01
CA VAL A 245 -4.30 14.48 -20.33
C VAL A 245 -5.52 15.14 -20.97
N ARG A 246 -5.55 15.17 -22.33
CA ARG A 246 -6.66 15.73 -23.10
C ARG A 246 -7.80 14.73 -23.30
N ALA A 247 -9.00 15.22 -23.63
CA ALA A 247 -10.23 14.44 -23.79
C ALA A 247 -10.15 13.23 -24.77
N GLY A 248 -9.20 13.21 -25.70
CA GLY A 248 -9.01 12.08 -26.63
C GLY A 248 -8.01 11.01 -26.17
N ASN A 249 -7.45 11.12 -24.95
CA ASN A 249 -6.42 10.21 -24.48
C ASN A 249 -6.98 8.77 -24.31
N PRO A 250 -6.25 7.73 -24.78
CA PRO A 250 -6.65 6.33 -24.63
C PRO A 250 -6.93 5.90 -23.18
N LEU A 251 -6.25 6.50 -22.20
CA LEU A 251 -6.50 6.30 -20.77
C LEU A 251 -8.00 6.42 -20.42
N LEU A 252 -8.68 7.44 -20.99
CA LEU A 252 -10.08 7.72 -20.67
C LEU A 252 -11.03 6.62 -21.15
N ARG A 253 -10.63 5.84 -22.15
CA ARG A 253 -11.40 4.66 -22.61
C ARG A 253 -11.29 3.52 -21.59
N VAL A 254 -10.12 3.32 -20.99
CA VAL A 254 -9.91 2.30 -19.96
C VAL A 254 -10.75 2.61 -18.73
N VAL A 255 -10.73 3.86 -18.26
CA VAL A 255 -11.49 4.24 -17.06
C VAL A 255 -13.02 4.30 -17.30
N ALA A 256 -13.45 4.62 -18.53
CA ALA A 256 -14.87 4.60 -18.90
C ALA A 256 -15.45 3.18 -18.94
N ALA A 257 -14.61 2.15 -19.13
CA ALA A 257 -15.00 0.73 -19.12
C ALA A 257 -14.84 0.09 -17.73
N ALA A 258 -14.60 0.91 -16.67
CA ALA A 258 -14.38 0.43 -15.31
C ALA A 258 -15.59 -0.40 -14.82
N PRO A 259 -15.38 -1.64 -14.33
CA PRO A 259 -16.44 -2.40 -13.70
C PRO A 259 -16.81 -1.79 -12.34
N GLU A 260 -18.05 -1.99 -11.90
CA GLU A 260 -18.36 -1.79 -10.47
C GLU A 260 -17.73 -2.94 -9.68
N VAL A 261 -16.60 -2.68 -9.04
CA VAL A 261 -15.98 -3.64 -8.11
C VAL A 261 -16.84 -3.68 -6.84
N PRO A 262 -17.42 -4.86 -6.49
CA PRO A 262 -18.26 -4.95 -5.30
C PRO A 262 -17.46 -4.59 -4.05
N HIS A 263 -17.98 -3.67 -3.23
CA HIS A 263 -17.50 -3.49 -1.87
C HIS A 263 -17.78 -4.78 -1.09
N ALA A 264 -16.76 -5.50 -0.65
CA ALA A 264 -16.88 -6.73 0.13
C ALA A 264 -17.41 -6.50 1.57
N LEU A 265 -18.00 -5.34 1.85
CA LEU A 265 -18.54 -4.98 3.17
C LEU A 265 -19.95 -4.39 3.06
N THR A 266 -20.94 -5.26 2.77
CA THR A 266 -22.31 -5.05 3.22
C THR A 266 -22.90 -6.39 3.63
N ARG A 267 -22.50 -6.85 4.80
CA ARG A 267 -23.26 -7.73 5.66
C ARG A 267 -22.92 -7.46 7.11
#